data_b03c5c4925dba7a615551b7f309c6bab
#
_entry.id   b03c5c4925dba7a615551b7f309c6bab
#
_cell.length_a   1.000
_cell.length_b   1.000
_cell.length_c   1.000
_cell.angle_alpha   90.00
_cell.angle_beta   90.00
_cell.angle_gamma   90.00
#
_symmetry.space_group_name_H-M   'P 1'
#
loop_
_entity.id
_entity.type
_entity.pdbx_description
1 polymer ?
#
loop_
_entity_poly.entity_id
_entity_poly.type
_entity_poly.pdbx_seq_one_letter_code
_entity_poly.pdbx_strand_id
1 'polypeptide(L)'
;MKNKIIYVLILLLTLSACNKNNITTTTGTLNGKWKLVKYYNLTIGTTESEPANISRSIIIEFSDNGINGNMDGHTVTNSVGGEYELLPGNKMKTLSFGGTKVAEPNWGYKFWDAIHAASSYVRERDELYIHFNADNEKMEFEKQ
;
A
#
# COMPACT_ATOMS: atom_id res chain seq x y z
N MET A 1 -77.49 2.56 -3.32
CA MET A 1 -76.32 1.64 -3.16
C MET A 1 -75.07 2.43 -3.60
N LYS A 2 -74.22 2.83 -2.67
CA LYS A 2 -73.11 3.68 -2.93
C LYS A 2 -71.83 2.81 -2.90
N ASN A 3 -71.18 2.63 -4.05
CA ASN A 3 -69.94 1.89 -4.16
C ASN A 3 -68.78 2.76 -3.65
N LYS A 4 -68.18 2.37 -2.56
CA LYS A 4 -66.95 2.94 -2.06
C LYS A 4 -65.78 2.30 -2.77
N ILE A 5 -65.14 3.02 -3.66
CA ILE A 5 -63.89 2.63 -4.28
C ILE A 5 -62.79 2.92 -3.27
N ILE A 6 -62.17 1.87 -2.74
CA ILE A 6 -61.01 1.98 -1.86
C ILE A 6 -59.79 2.04 -2.74
N TYR A 7 -59.16 3.23 -2.80
CA TYR A 7 -57.84 3.39 -3.41
C TYR A 7 -56.80 2.86 -2.44
N VAL A 8 -56.27 1.69 -2.74
CA VAL A 8 -55.06 1.18 -2.06
C VAL A 8 -53.86 1.89 -2.65
N LEU A 9 -53.35 2.85 -1.92
CA LEU A 9 -52.11 3.56 -2.26
C LEU A 9 -50.94 2.64 -1.95
N ILE A 10 -50.45 1.94 -2.98
CA ILE A 10 -49.22 1.15 -2.86
C ILE A 10 -48.05 2.10 -2.86
N LEU A 11 -47.55 2.39 -1.66
CA LEU A 11 -46.33 3.15 -1.46
C LEU A 11 -45.13 2.24 -1.83
N LEU A 12 -44.65 2.36 -3.06
CA LEU A 12 -43.39 1.75 -3.46
C LEU A 12 -42.23 2.43 -2.71
N LEU A 13 -41.80 1.79 -1.64
CA LEU A 13 -40.53 2.06 -1.01
C LEU A 13 -39.42 1.59 -1.95
N THR A 14 -38.91 2.50 -2.76
CA THR A 14 -37.63 2.29 -3.46
C THR A 14 -36.54 2.28 -2.42
N LEU A 15 -36.16 1.08 -2.01
CA LEU A 15 -34.91 0.85 -1.29
C LEU A 15 -33.78 1.22 -2.25
N SER A 16 -33.31 2.45 -2.13
CA SER A 16 -32.01 2.82 -2.70
C SER A 16 -30.97 1.94 -2.02
N ALA A 17 -30.66 0.82 -2.67
CA ALA A 17 -29.51 0.02 -2.33
C ALA A 17 -28.28 0.92 -2.52
N CYS A 18 -27.75 1.45 -1.43
CA CYS A 18 -26.47 2.08 -1.38
C CYS A 18 -25.46 1.01 -1.81
N ASN A 19 -25.05 1.06 -3.08
CA ASN A 19 -23.93 0.27 -3.55
C ASN A 19 -22.73 0.75 -2.73
N LYS A 20 -22.47 0.11 -1.60
CA LYS A 20 -21.15 0.07 -1.03
C LYS A 20 -20.26 -0.43 -2.16
N ASN A 21 -19.53 0.47 -2.77
CA ASN A 21 -18.40 0.08 -3.60
C ASN A 21 -17.55 -0.81 -2.71
N ASN A 22 -17.73 -2.12 -2.87
CA ASN A 22 -16.79 -3.08 -2.36
C ASN A 22 -15.50 -2.73 -3.08
N ILE A 23 -14.66 -1.95 -2.41
CA ILE A 23 -13.25 -1.90 -2.73
C ILE A 23 -12.82 -3.34 -2.56
N THR A 24 -12.78 -4.04 -3.67
CA THR A 24 -12.19 -5.35 -3.74
C THR A 24 -10.72 -5.09 -3.46
N THR A 25 -10.34 -5.14 -2.19
CA THR A 25 -8.95 -5.28 -1.80
C THR A 25 -8.52 -6.59 -2.43
N THR A 26 -7.99 -6.48 -3.61
CA THR A 26 -7.39 -7.61 -4.30
C THR A 26 -6.26 -8.02 -3.38
N THR A 27 -6.35 -9.20 -2.77
CA THR A 27 -5.20 -9.93 -2.22
C THR A 27 -4.28 -10.19 -3.40
N GLY A 28 -3.65 -9.13 -3.87
CA GLY A 28 -2.83 -9.12 -5.06
C GLY A 28 -1.37 -9.23 -4.63
N THR A 29 -0.63 -9.95 -5.41
CA THR A 29 0.84 -9.93 -5.39
C THR A 29 1.36 -8.49 -5.41
N LEU A 30 2.52 -8.25 -4.82
CA LEU A 30 3.19 -6.95 -4.91
C LEU A 30 3.90 -6.75 -6.27
N ASN A 31 3.87 -7.76 -7.14
CA ASN A 31 4.59 -7.83 -8.40
C ASN A 31 4.55 -6.51 -9.17
N GLY A 32 5.73 -6.03 -9.48
CA GLY A 32 5.94 -4.81 -10.25
C GLY A 32 7.11 -3.99 -9.74
N LYS A 33 7.40 -2.95 -10.48
CA LYS A 33 8.45 -1.98 -10.18
C LYS A 33 7.81 -0.70 -9.64
N TRP A 34 8.27 -0.26 -8.47
CA TRP A 34 7.62 0.75 -7.67
C TRP A 34 8.60 1.81 -7.21
N LYS A 35 8.23 3.08 -7.41
CA LYS A 35 8.98 4.24 -6.93
C LYS A 35 8.37 4.73 -5.62
N LEU A 36 9.16 4.85 -4.57
CA LEU A 36 8.75 5.48 -3.32
C LEU A 36 8.59 6.99 -3.50
N VAL A 37 7.40 7.50 -3.19
CA VAL A 37 7.06 8.92 -3.37
C VAL A 37 6.75 9.64 -2.07
N LYS A 38 6.29 8.91 -1.01
CA LYS A 38 5.86 9.56 0.21
C LYS A 38 5.90 8.65 1.44
N TYR A 39 6.14 9.25 2.59
CA TYR A 39 5.89 8.65 3.90
C TYR A 39 4.75 9.37 4.60
N TYR A 40 3.99 8.63 5.39
CA TYR A 40 2.94 9.14 6.27
C TYR A 40 3.20 8.68 7.70
N ASN A 41 3.03 9.59 8.64
CA ASN A 41 2.85 9.24 10.04
C ASN A 41 1.36 9.43 10.38
N LEU A 42 0.67 8.33 10.58
CA LEU A 42 -0.78 8.29 10.79
C LEU A 42 -1.17 8.73 12.20
N THR A 43 -0.24 8.62 13.15
CA THR A 43 -0.47 9.00 14.55
C THR A 43 -0.56 10.51 14.72
N ILE A 44 0.32 11.26 14.05
CA ILE A 44 0.39 12.73 14.17
C ILE A 44 -0.10 13.45 12.91
N GLY A 45 -0.53 12.71 11.87
CA GLY A 45 -1.12 13.25 10.66
C GLY A 45 -0.13 14.01 9.76
N THR A 46 1.16 13.66 9.76
CA THR A 46 2.17 14.31 8.93
C THR A 46 2.56 13.48 7.72
N THR A 47 2.99 14.15 6.67
CA THR A 47 3.50 13.56 5.44
C THR A 47 4.86 14.11 5.07
N GLU A 48 5.69 13.28 4.46
CA GLU A 48 7.00 13.65 3.91
C GLU A 48 7.09 13.13 2.48
N SER A 49 7.25 14.01 1.50
CA SER A 49 7.40 13.66 0.10
C SER A 49 8.86 13.50 -0.28
N GLU A 50 9.13 12.76 -1.37
CA GLU A 50 10.47 12.63 -1.93
C GLU A 50 11.12 14.03 -2.10
N PRO A 51 12.32 14.24 -1.56
CA PRO A 51 13.00 15.53 -1.69
C PRO A 51 13.31 15.88 -3.14
N ALA A 52 13.01 17.12 -3.56
CA ALA A 52 13.22 17.56 -4.95
C ALA A 52 14.67 17.49 -5.43
N ASN A 53 15.63 17.56 -4.52
CA ASN A 53 17.07 17.54 -4.81
C ASN A 53 17.72 16.19 -4.51
N ILE A 54 16.94 15.10 -4.45
CA ILE A 54 17.48 13.77 -4.23
C ILE A 54 18.29 13.33 -5.46
N SER A 55 19.43 12.70 -5.25
CA SER A 55 20.32 12.29 -6.36
C SER A 55 19.75 11.13 -7.19
N ARG A 56 18.96 10.29 -6.56
CA ARG A 56 18.29 9.14 -7.19
C ARG A 56 17.05 8.74 -6.38
N SER A 57 15.92 8.53 -7.05
CA SER A 57 14.72 8.01 -6.42
C SER A 57 14.94 6.59 -5.87
N ILE A 58 14.18 6.21 -4.85
CA ILE A 58 14.15 4.82 -4.36
C ILE A 58 13.17 4.04 -5.25
N ILE A 59 13.67 2.99 -5.89
CA ILE A 59 12.88 2.12 -6.76
C ILE A 59 13.12 0.67 -6.34
N ILE A 60 12.03 -0.05 -6.07
CA ILE A 60 12.04 -1.46 -5.69
C ILE A 60 11.15 -2.24 -6.67
N GLU A 61 11.67 -3.34 -7.15
CA GLU A 61 10.94 -4.35 -7.89
C GLU A 61 10.59 -5.50 -6.93
N PHE A 62 9.29 -5.75 -6.79
CA PHE A 62 8.77 -6.90 -6.05
C PHE A 62 8.38 -8.00 -7.02
N SER A 63 8.74 -9.23 -6.69
CA SER A 63 8.33 -10.41 -7.43
C SER A 63 7.95 -11.52 -6.46
N ASP A 64 6.70 -11.99 -6.51
CA ASP A 64 6.19 -13.02 -5.61
C ASP A 64 5.27 -14.02 -6.31
N ASN A 65 5.05 -15.13 -5.65
CA ASN A 65 4.12 -16.19 -6.05
C ASN A 65 2.80 -16.16 -5.24
N GLY A 66 2.54 -15.07 -4.52
CA GLY A 66 1.41 -14.91 -3.62
C GLY A 66 1.66 -15.40 -2.20
N ILE A 67 2.83 -15.96 -1.89
CA ILE A 67 3.27 -16.40 -0.56
C ILE A 67 4.66 -15.87 -0.27
N ASN A 68 5.65 -16.24 -1.07
CA ASN A 68 7.04 -15.79 -0.91
C ASN A 68 7.46 -14.92 -2.09
N GLY A 69 8.24 -13.92 -1.82
CA GLY A 69 8.72 -13.00 -2.84
C GLY A 69 10.12 -12.47 -2.58
N ASN A 70 10.66 -11.86 -3.62
CA ASN A 70 11.94 -11.18 -3.61
C ASN A 70 11.74 -9.68 -3.84
N MET A 71 12.63 -8.90 -3.27
CA MET A 71 12.78 -7.46 -3.49
C MET A 71 14.14 -7.21 -4.10
N ASP A 72 14.18 -6.46 -5.20
CA ASP A 72 15.42 -6.01 -5.83
C ASP A 72 15.30 -4.55 -6.24
N GLY A 73 16.40 -3.81 -6.22
CA GLY A 73 16.36 -2.43 -6.64
C GLY A 73 17.47 -1.56 -6.09
N HIS A 74 17.12 -0.33 -5.82
CA HIS A 74 18.07 0.62 -5.26
C HIS A 74 17.39 1.67 -4.36
N THR A 75 18.12 2.08 -3.35
CA THR A 75 17.83 3.27 -2.56
C THR A 75 18.54 4.48 -3.20
N VAL A 76 18.65 5.58 -2.47
CA VAL A 76 19.31 6.79 -2.99
C VAL A 76 20.77 6.52 -3.38
N THR A 77 21.48 5.74 -2.58
CA THR A 77 22.92 5.49 -2.77
C THR A 77 23.29 4.03 -2.93
N ASN A 78 22.43 3.11 -2.47
CA ASN A 78 22.74 1.69 -2.43
C ASN A 78 21.93 0.86 -3.44
N SER A 79 22.54 -0.20 -3.96
CA SER A 79 21.81 -1.33 -4.55
C SER A 79 21.34 -2.22 -3.41
N VAL A 80 20.10 -2.69 -3.48
CA VAL A 80 19.46 -3.44 -2.40
C VAL A 80 18.73 -4.67 -2.94
N GLY A 81 18.55 -5.66 -2.06
CA GLY A 81 17.77 -6.84 -2.34
C GLY A 81 17.34 -7.53 -1.05
N GLY A 82 16.34 -8.39 -1.15
CA GLY A 82 15.82 -9.09 0.01
C GLY A 82 14.70 -10.04 -0.31
N GLU A 83 14.16 -10.65 0.73
CA GLU A 83 13.07 -11.61 0.66
C GLU A 83 11.93 -11.20 1.59
N TYR A 84 10.72 -11.52 1.19
CA TYR A 84 9.52 -11.27 1.98
C TYR A 84 8.51 -12.41 1.88
N GLU A 85 7.60 -12.45 2.83
CA GLU A 85 6.48 -13.37 2.88
C GLU A 85 5.17 -12.58 2.90
N LEU A 86 4.19 -13.03 2.12
CA LEU A 86 2.83 -12.54 2.14
C LEU A 86 1.98 -13.45 3.03
N LEU A 87 1.26 -12.85 3.95
CA LEU A 87 0.43 -13.53 4.94
C LEU A 87 -1.05 -13.19 4.72
N PRO A 88 -2.00 -14.02 5.21
CA PRO A 88 -3.43 -13.74 5.10
C PRO A 88 -3.81 -12.37 5.64
N GLY A 89 -4.80 -11.71 5.01
CA GLY A 89 -5.29 -10.39 5.42
C GLY A 89 -4.39 -9.23 4.99
N ASN A 90 -3.74 -9.35 3.83
CA ASN A 90 -2.83 -8.34 3.28
C ASN A 90 -1.66 -7.99 4.23
N LYS A 91 -1.24 -8.94 5.02
CA LYS A 91 -0.06 -8.79 5.86
C LYS A 91 1.19 -9.22 5.10
N MET A 92 2.31 -8.62 5.46
CA MET A 92 3.61 -8.98 4.93
C MET A 92 4.67 -8.98 6.02
N LYS A 93 5.75 -9.69 5.76
CA LYS A 93 6.92 -9.71 6.63
C LYS A 93 8.17 -9.73 5.78
N THR A 94 9.06 -8.81 6.04
CA THR A 94 10.42 -8.85 5.48
C THR A 94 11.21 -9.93 6.19
N LEU A 95 11.72 -10.89 5.42
CA LEU A 95 12.53 -12.00 5.93
C LEU A 95 14.01 -11.64 5.94
N SER A 96 14.46 -10.96 4.88
CA SER A 96 15.80 -10.42 4.76
C SER A 96 15.76 -9.15 3.92
N PHE A 97 16.65 -8.21 4.20
CA PHE A 97 16.89 -7.04 3.37
C PHE A 97 18.31 -6.54 3.59
N GLY A 98 19.02 -6.27 2.52
CA GLY A 98 20.41 -5.85 2.56
C GLY A 98 20.86 -5.20 1.26
N GLY A 99 22.11 -4.76 1.23
CA GLY A 99 22.68 -4.13 0.02
C GLY A 99 24.10 -3.63 0.22
N THR A 100 24.55 -2.76 -0.68
CA THR A 100 25.82 -2.06 -0.54
C THR A 100 25.79 -1.11 0.66
N LYS A 101 26.95 -0.75 1.20
CA LYS A 101 27.04 0.04 2.45
C LYS A 101 27.61 1.44 2.19
N VAL A 102 26.95 2.19 1.33
CA VAL A 102 27.22 3.60 1.12
C VAL A 102 26.31 4.42 2.03
N ALA A 103 26.79 5.52 2.60
CA ALA A 103 25.98 6.39 3.45
C ALA A 103 24.74 6.91 2.69
N GLU A 104 23.60 6.81 3.33
CA GLU A 104 22.31 7.28 2.81
C GLU A 104 21.96 8.67 3.31
N PRO A 105 21.21 9.49 2.55
CA PRO A 105 20.49 10.61 3.14
C PRO A 105 19.32 10.11 4.01
N ASN A 106 18.77 10.99 4.83
CA ASN A 106 17.66 10.64 5.75
C ASN A 106 16.50 9.90 5.06
N TRP A 107 16.14 10.31 3.84
CA TRP A 107 15.12 9.66 3.02
C TRP A 107 15.41 8.17 2.76
N GLY A 108 16.67 7.86 2.46
CA GLY A 108 17.13 6.49 2.26
C GLY A 108 17.20 5.70 3.57
N TYR A 109 17.75 6.27 4.64
CA TYR A 109 17.77 5.60 5.95
C TYR A 109 16.37 5.26 6.44
N LYS A 110 15.42 6.17 6.30
CA LYS A 110 14.02 5.92 6.67
C LYS A 110 13.42 4.74 5.90
N PHE A 111 13.81 4.56 4.63
CA PHE A 111 13.38 3.40 3.85
C PHE A 111 13.91 2.08 4.41
N TRP A 112 15.19 2.05 4.80
CA TRP A 112 15.78 0.86 5.41
C TRP A 112 15.05 0.44 6.68
N ASP A 113 14.76 1.39 7.56
CA ASP A 113 14.01 1.13 8.80
C ASP A 113 12.58 0.68 8.51
N ALA A 114 11.90 1.37 7.59
CA ALA A 114 10.52 1.09 7.24
C ALA A 114 10.32 -0.29 6.60
N ILE A 115 11.20 -0.70 5.67
CA ILE A 115 11.06 -1.99 4.98
C ILE A 115 11.32 -3.17 5.92
N HIS A 116 12.23 -3.02 6.89
CA HIS A 116 12.45 -4.02 7.93
C HIS A 116 11.25 -4.16 8.88
N ALA A 117 10.53 -3.07 9.12
CA ALA A 117 9.37 -3.01 10.01
C ALA A 117 8.03 -3.19 9.27
N ALA A 118 8.06 -3.56 7.98
CA ALA A 118 6.87 -3.74 7.15
C ALA A 118 5.94 -4.82 7.76
N SER A 119 4.63 -4.51 7.84
CA SER A 119 3.63 -5.33 8.53
C SER A 119 2.43 -5.67 7.65
N SER A 120 2.00 -4.74 6.81
CA SER A 120 0.86 -4.95 5.92
C SER A 120 0.98 -4.10 4.65
N TYR A 121 0.15 -4.40 3.67
CA TYR A 121 0.13 -3.66 2.42
C TYR A 121 -1.29 -3.47 1.88
N VAL A 122 -1.46 -2.41 1.09
CA VAL A 122 -2.65 -2.16 0.27
C VAL A 122 -2.17 -1.82 -1.13
N ARG A 123 -2.73 -2.48 -2.14
CA ARG A 123 -2.45 -2.18 -3.53
C ARG A 123 -3.70 -1.67 -4.22
N GLU A 124 -3.62 -0.49 -4.81
CA GLU A 124 -4.70 0.16 -5.53
C GLU A 124 -4.22 0.57 -6.92
N ARG A 125 -4.52 -0.24 -7.94
CA ARG A 125 -4.12 0.00 -9.35
C ARG A 125 -2.60 0.24 -9.48
N ASP A 126 -2.21 1.51 -9.63
CA ASP A 126 -0.83 1.96 -9.84
C ASP A 126 -0.20 2.55 -8.57
N GLU A 127 -0.83 2.33 -7.43
CA GLU A 127 -0.34 2.73 -6.10
C GLU A 127 -0.15 1.49 -5.22
N LEU A 128 0.90 1.52 -4.41
CA LEU A 128 1.19 0.52 -3.40
C LEU A 128 1.50 1.23 -2.08
N TYR A 129 0.76 0.88 -1.05
CA TYR A 129 1.00 1.33 0.32
C TYR A 129 1.56 0.17 1.12
N ILE A 130 2.71 0.39 1.79
CA ILE A 130 3.28 -0.56 2.75
C ILE A 130 3.27 0.10 4.12
N HIS A 131 2.55 -0.52 5.05
CA HIS A 131 2.46 -0.09 6.44
C HIS A 131 3.61 -0.67 7.25
N PHE A 132 4.07 0.07 8.24
CA PHE A 132 5.13 -0.32 9.15
C PHE A 132 4.91 0.29 10.56
N ASN A 133 5.75 -0.07 11.52
CA ASN A 133 5.62 0.38 12.91
C ASN A 133 4.21 0.12 13.49
N ALA A 134 3.76 -1.16 13.42
CA ALA A 134 2.44 -1.58 13.86
C ALA A 134 1.30 -0.79 13.18
N ASP A 135 1.44 -0.53 11.88
CA ASP A 135 0.52 0.20 11.01
C ASP A 135 0.32 1.69 11.37
N ASN A 136 1.18 2.26 12.25
CA ASN A 136 1.16 3.69 12.59
C ASN A 136 1.78 4.58 11.52
N GLU A 137 2.55 3.99 10.62
CA GLU A 137 3.20 4.69 9.51
C GLU A 137 3.02 3.91 8.22
N LYS A 138 3.11 4.60 7.07
CA LYS A 138 3.09 3.94 5.77
C LYS A 138 3.97 4.63 4.75
N MET A 139 4.49 3.84 3.83
CA MET A 139 5.11 4.26 2.58
C MET A 139 4.06 4.24 1.46
N GLU A 140 4.10 5.22 0.58
CA GLU A 140 3.34 5.24 -0.68
C GLU A 140 4.31 5.11 -1.85
N PHE A 141 3.99 4.20 -2.74
CA PHE A 141 4.73 3.95 -3.97
C PHE A 141 3.83 4.14 -5.17
N GLU A 142 4.42 4.63 -6.25
CA GLU A 142 3.81 4.71 -7.57
C GLU A 142 4.45 3.69 -8.51
N LYS A 143 3.65 3.10 -9.38
CA LYS A 143 4.11 2.11 -10.36
C LYS A 143 4.98 2.76 -11.42
N GLN A 144 6.06 2.06 -11.81
CA GLN A 144 6.98 2.45 -12.87
C GLN A 144 6.73 1.69 -14.16
#